data_f3f6e9112212db4dce187750446ffd0d
#
_entry.id   f3f6e9112212db4dce187750446ffd0d
#
_cell.length_a   1.000
_cell.length_b   1.000
_cell.length_c   1.000
_cell.angle_alpha   90.00
_cell.angle_beta   90.00
_cell.angle_gamma   90.00
#
_symmetry.space_group_name_H-M   'P 1'
#
loop_
_entity.id
_entity.type
_entity.pdbx_description
1 polymer ?
#
loop_
_entity_poly.entity_id
_entity_poly.type
_entity_poly.pdbx_seq_one_letter_code
_entity_poly.pdbx_strand_id
1 'polypeptide(L)'
;MSNREQIISQIVDAGIVAIVRVPRNEWALPLARALVAGGIRAVELTMSIPNAIDAIRQIDEELGGEILLGVGTVIDDDICCAAIDAGAKYIISPITKPSIVEAAHAMDRPTMLGAYTPTEAQTAHEAGSDFIKIFPADTLGPGYIKSLLAPLPHLKIIPTGGVNLETMEAFLSAGSAALGVGSALLKKEVVAAENWGDLKLLACQYCDKLAEVKTRLRL
;
A
#
# COMPACT_ATOMS: atom_id res chain seq x y z
N MET A 1 8.61 -21.56 -0.99
CA MET A 1 8.34 -20.13 -0.83
C MET A 1 7.35 -19.99 0.32
N SER A 2 7.66 -19.22 1.35
CA SER A 2 6.73 -18.96 2.46
C SER A 2 5.53 -18.14 1.96
N ASN A 3 4.42 -18.09 2.73
CA ASN A 3 3.29 -17.27 2.38
C ASN A 3 3.68 -15.77 2.33
N ARG A 4 4.57 -15.33 3.25
CA ARG A 4 5.13 -13.97 3.25
C ARG A 4 5.87 -13.64 1.96
N GLU A 5 6.74 -14.54 1.46
CA GLU A 5 7.46 -14.32 0.19
C GLU A 5 6.52 -14.24 -1.01
N GLN A 6 5.45 -15.03 -1.03
CA GLN A 6 4.42 -14.96 -2.08
C GLN A 6 3.70 -13.60 -2.06
N ILE A 7 3.33 -13.12 -0.87
CA ILE A 7 2.67 -11.81 -0.71
C ILE A 7 3.59 -10.67 -1.14
N ILE A 8 4.89 -10.73 -0.80
CA ILE A 8 5.89 -9.75 -1.25
C ILE A 8 5.93 -9.68 -2.78
N SER A 9 5.99 -10.84 -3.45
CA SER A 9 5.95 -10.89 -4.93
C SER A 9 4.66 -10.29 -5.48
N GLN A 10 3.51 -10.65 -4.91
CA GLN A 10 2.20 -10.14 -5.34
C GLN A 10 2.10 -8.61 -5.21
N ILE A 11 2.67 -8.00 -4.16
CA ILE A 11 2.71 -6.54 -4.00
C ILE A 11 3.54 -5.89 -5.12
N VAL A 12 4.71 -6.44 -5.43
CA VAL A 12 5.58 -5.93 -6.51
C VAL A 12 4.91 -6.09 -7.87
N ASP A 13 4.30 -7.25 -8.13
CA ASP A 13 3.60 -7.55 -9.38
C ASP A 13 2.40 -6.62 -9.57
N ALA A 14 1.61 -6.39 -8.52
CA ALA A 14 0.51 -5.43 -8.52
C ALA A 14 0.98 -4.01 -8.84
N GLY A 15 2.15 -3.61 -8.35
CA GLY A 15 2.81 -2.33 -8.62
C GLY A 15 2.09 -1.09 -8.04
N ILE A 16 0.82 -1.21 -7.67
CA ILE A 16 0.02 -0.18 -7.00
C ILE A 16 -0.63 -0.80 -5.75
N VAL A 17 -0.49 -0.10 -4.62
CA VAL A 17 -1.25 -0.31 -3.40
C VAL A 17 -2.22 0.86 -3.25
N ALA A 18 -3.52 0.62 -3.41
CA ALA A 18 -4.54 1.63 -3.21
C ALA A 18 -4.80 1.85 -1.71
N ILE A 19 -4.62 3.09 -1.24
CA ILE A 19 -4.72 3.42 0.19
C ILE A 19 -6.10 3.97 0.49
N VAL A 20 -6.93 3.16 1.12
CA VAL A 20 -8.32 3.47 1.45
C VAL A 20 -8.40 4.11 2.83
N ARG A 21 -8.82 5.37 2.82
CA ARG A 21 -9.13 6.15 4.02
C ARG A 21 -10.48 6.85 3.83
N VAL A 22 -11.50 6.34 4.48
CA VAL A 22 -12.88 6.85 4.38
C VAL A 22 -13.46 7.12 5.77
N PRO A 23 -14.38 8.08 5.90
CA PRO A 23 -14.97 8.45 7.19
C PRO A 23 -16.05 7.48 7.68
N ARG A 24 -16.49 6.53 6.83
CA ARG A 24 -17.56 5.58 7.10
C ARG A 24 -17.14 4.18 6.73
N ASN A 25 -17.39 3.22 7.62
CA ASN A 25 -17.08 1.81 7.41
C ASN A 25 -17.86 1.22 6.22
N GLU A 26 -19.15 1.55 6.13
CA GLU A 26 -20.05 1.05 5.08
C GLU A 26 -19.61 1.38 3.65
N TRP A 27 -18.70 2.33 3.47
CA TRP A 27 -18.11 2.65 2.18
C TRP A 27 -16.94 1.74 1.79
N ALA A 28 -16.33 1.05 2.75
CA ALA A 28 -15.10 0.31 2.53
C ALA A 28 -15.28 -0.83 1.51
N LEU A 29 -16.31 -1.65 1.67
CA LEU A 29 -16.57 -2.77 0.77
C LEU A 29 -17.00 -2.34 -0.66
N PRO A 30 -18.01 -1.44 -0.86
CA PRO A 30 -18.34 -0.98 -2.21
C PRO A 30 -17.17 -0.33 -2.93
N LEU A 31 -16.35 0.43 -2.21
CA LEU A 31 -15.14 1.06 -2.72
C LEU A 31 -14.12 0.00 -3.14
N ALA A 32 -13.85 -1.02 -2.30
CA ALA A 32 -12.95 -2.11 -2.63
C ALA A 32 -13.42 -2.88 -3.88
N ARG A 33 -14.72 -3.15 -4.00
CA ARG A 33 -15.33 -3.76 -5.21
C ARG A 33 -15.05 -2.92 -6.47
N ALA A 34 -15.19 -1.59 -6.38
CA ALA A 34 -14.92 -0.69 -7.50
C ALA A 34 -13.43 -0.70 -7.91
N LEU A 35 -12.52 -0.70 -6.94
CA LEU A 35 -11.08 -0.81 -7.19
C LEU A 35 -10.72 -2.13 -7.88
N VAL A 36 -11.24 -3.26 -7.38
CA VAL A 36 -11.05 -4.59 -7.97
C VAL A 36 -11.58 -4.64 -9.40
N ALA A 37 -12.81 -4.15 -9.60
CA ALA A 37 -13.43 -4.09 -10.94
C ALA A 37 -12.66 -3.18 -11.91
N GLY A 38 -11.86 -2.23 -11.40
CA GLY A 38 -10.95 -1.37 -12.16
C GLY A 38 -9.55 -1.94 -12.33
N GLY A 39 -9.27 -3.17 -11.83
CA GLY A 39 -7.99 -3.85 -12.02
C GLY A 39 -6.99 -3.71 -10.87
N ILE A 40 -7.27 -2.93 -9.83
CA ILE A 40 -6.41 -2.83 -8.65
C ILE A 40 -6.42 -4.17 -7.90
N ARG A 41 -5.23 -4.67 -7.56
CA ARG A 41 -5.05 -5.98 -6.91
C ARG A 41 -4.56 -5.90 -5.47
N ALA A 42 -3.93 -4.82 -5.04
CA ALA A 42 -3.50 -4.61 -3.67
C ALA A 42 -4.18 -3.38 -3.06
N VAL A 43 -4.81 -3.56 -1.91
CA VAL A 43 -5.60 -2.53 -1.22
C VAL A 43 -5.18 -2.46 0.25
N GLU A 44 -4.87 -1.28 0.74
CA GLU A 44 -4.61 -0.96 2.15
C GLU A 44 -5.86 -0.33 2.77
N LEU A 45 -6.50 -0.97 3.76
CA LEU A 45 -7.45 -0.30 4.63
C LEU A 45 -6.72 0.36 5.79
N THR A 46 -6.96 1.65 6.01
CA THR A 46 -6.30 2.34 7.14
C THR A 46 -7.09 2.18 8.43
N MET A 47 -6.40 1.97 9.57
CA MET A 47 -7.00 1.89 10.91
C MET A 47 -7.70 3.19 11.35
N SER A 48 -7.61 4.26 10.58
CA SER A 48 -8.37 5.49 10.79
C SER A 48 -9.85 5.40 10.35
N ILE A 49 -10.24 4.33 9.67
CA ILE A 49 -11.64 4.04 9.34
C ILE A 49 -12.35 3.56 10.62
N PRO A 50 -13.54 4.07 10.94
CA PRO A 50 -14.30 3.55 12.07
C PRO A 50 -14.56 2.04 11.93
N ASN A 51 -14.34 1.27 13.01
CA ASN A 51 -14.48 -0.20 13.01
C ASN A 51 -13.70 -0.90 11.88
N ALA A 52 -12.46 -0.46 11.61
CA ALA A 52 -11.63 -0.95 10.52
C ALA A 52 -11.44 -2.49 10.55
N ILE A 53 -11.32 -3.11 11.73
CA ILE A 53 -11.19 -4.56 11.87
C ILE A 53 -12.40 -5.30 11.29
N ASP A 54 -13.62 -4.80 11.52
CA ASP A 54 -14.83 -5.41 10.96
C ASP A 54 -14.89 -5.21 9.43
N ALA A 55 -14.46 -4.05 8.93
CA ALA A 55 -14.34 -3.82 7.50
C ALA A 55 -13.33 -4.76 6.84
N ILE A 56 -12.18 -5.01 7.48
CA ILE A 56 -11.18 -5.97 6.99
C ILE A 56 -11.80 -7.35 6.87
N ARG A 57 -12.47 -7.84 7.92
CA ARG A 57 -13.11 -9.16 7.93
C ARG A 57 -14.14 -9.27 6.82
N GLN A 58 -15.02 -8.28 6.69
CA GLN A 58 -16.06 -8.29 5.65
C GLN A 58 -15.46 -8.30 4.24
N ILE A 59 -14.41 -7.53 3.99
CA ILE A 59 -13.76 -7.49 2.67
C ILE A 59 -12.99 -8.78 2.40
N ASP A 60 -12.32 -9.38 3.39
CA ASP A 60 -11.61 -10.65 3.21
C ASP A 60 -12.61 -11.79 2.90
N GLU A 61 -13.75 -11.83 3.60
CA GLU A 61 -14.82 -12.80 3.35
C GLU A 61 -15.42 -12.69 1.92
N GLU A 62 -15.62 -11.46 1.44
CA GLU A 62 -16.29 -11.23 0.17
C GLU A 62 -15.36 -11.13 -1.05
N LEU A 63 -14.14 -10.65 -0.87
CA LEU A 63 -13.19 -10.34 -1.95
C LEU A 63 -11.80 -10.93 -1.76
N GLY A 64 -11.56 -11.68 -0.67
CA GLY A 64 -10.22 -12.16 -0.33
C GLY A 64 -9.56 -13.06 -1.37
N GLY A 65 -10.34 -13.65 -2.28
CA GLY A 65 -9.84 -14.39 -3.43
C GLY A 65 -9.47 -13.52 -4.65
N GLU A 66 -9.88 -12.24 -4.66
CA GLU A 66 -9.71 -11.33 -5.79
C GLU A 66 -8.69 -10.24 -5.54
N ILE A 67 -8.46 -9.88 -4.25
CA ILE A 67 -7.53 -8.83 -3.85
C ILE A 67 -6.54 -9.29 -2.79
N LEU A 68 -5.39 -8.67 -2.78
CA LEU A 68 -4.46 -8.70 -1.68
C LEU A 68 -4.83 -7.57 -0.71
N LEU A 69 -5.56 -7.90 0.36
CA LEU A 69 -6.00 -6.94 1.36
C LEU A 69 -4.93 -6.76 2.44
N GLY A 70 -4.52 -5.53 2.69
CA GLY A 70 -3.63 -5.15 3.77
C GLY A 70 -4.25 -4.12 4.71
N VAL A 71 -3.59 -3.89 5.82
CA VAL A 71 -3.96 -2.88 6.79
C VAL A 71 -2.88 -1.84 6.93
N GLY A 72 -3.27 -0.55 7.02
CA GLY A 72 -2.35 0.56 7.23
C GLY A 72 -2.69 1.41 8.45
N THR A 73 -1.76 2.30 8.78
CA THR A 73 -1.82 3.10 10.01
C THR A 73 -1.76 2.23 11.28
N VAL A 74 -1.07 1.10 11.19
CA VAL A 74 -0.78 0.24 12.33
C VAL A 74 0.36 0.86 13.15
N ILE A 75 0.13 1.10 14.44
CA ILE A 75 1.09 1.77 15.32
C ILE A 75 1.44 0.96 16.58
N ASP A 76 0.82 -0.20 16.75
CA ASP A 76 1.12 -1.15 17.83
C ASP A 76 0.90 -2.61 17.40
N ASP A 77 1.36 -3.51 18.23
CA ASP A 77 1.42 -4.94 17.97
C ASP A 77 0.03 -5.59 18.15
N ASP A 78 -0.81 -5.10 19.05
CA ASP A 78 -2.15 -5.63 19.28
C ASP A 78 -3.04 -5.37 18.05
N ILE A 79 -2.98 -4.15 17.50
CA ILE A 79 -3.66 -3.79 16.24
C ILE A 79 -3.12 -4.65 15.08
N CYS A 80 -1.79 -4.89 15.03
CA CYS A 80 -1.18 -5.74 14.03
C CYS A 80 -1.79 -7.14 14.04
N CYS A 81 -1.80 -7.81 15.20
CA CYS A 81 -2.33 -9.16 15.36
C CYS A 81 -3.84 -9.20 15.05
N ALA A 82 -4.63 -8.26 15.61
CA ALA A 82 -6.07 -8.20 15.37
C ALA A 82 -6.44 -8.03 13.90
N ALA A 83 -5.68 -7.23 13.16
CA ALA A 83 -5.89 -7.03 11.72
C ALA A 83 -5.54 -8.28 10.90
N ILE A 84 -4.48 -9.00 11.26
CA ILE A 84 -4.10 -10.27 10.60
C ILE A 84 -5.17 -11.33 10.87
N ASP A 85 -5.66 -11.45 12.09
CA ASP A 85 -6.74 -12.39 12.46
C ASP A 85 -8.05 -12.05 11.75
N ALA A 86 -8.28 -10.78 11.41
CA ALA A 86 -9.42 -10.34 10.62
C ALA A 86 -9.26 -10.59 9.11
N GLY A 87 -8.08 -11.00 8.63
CA GLY A 87 -7.84 -11.36 7.24
C GLY A 87 -6.78 -10.54 6.52
N ALA A 88 -6.14 -9.53 7.16
CA ALA A 88 -5.09 -8.74 6.52
C ALA A 88 -3.89 -9.61 6.11
N LYS A 89 -3.44 -9.45 4.88
CA LYS A 89 -2.34 -10.24 4.30
C LYS A 89 -0.99 -9.53 4.42
N TYR A 90 -0.96 -8.21 4.63
CA TYR A 90 0.26 -7.42 4.86
C TYR A 90 -0.03 -6.22 5.76
N ILE A 91 1.01 -5.74 6.44
CA ILE A 91 0.93 -4.71 7.49
C ILE A 91 1.71 -3.48 7.06
N ILE A 92 1.07 -2.31 7.15
CA ILE A 92 1.70 -1.02 6.85
C ILE A 92 1.64 -0.12 8.08
N SER A 93 2.78 0.40 8.48
CA SER A 93 2.91 1.41 9.53
C SER A 93 3.35 2.75 8.94
N PRO A 94 2.89 3.89 9.46
CA PRO A 94 3.44 5.19 9.10
C PRO A 94 4.77 5.51 9.80
N ILE A 95 5.22 4.68 10.72
CA ILE A 95 6.40 4.88 11.56
C ILE A 95 7.33 3.65 11.50
N THR A 96 8.59 3.86 11.91
CA THR A 96 9.57 2.79 12.13
C THR A 96 9.37 2.22 13.54
N LYS A 97 8.69 1.08 13.67
CA LYS A 97 8.47 0.37 14.94
C LYS A 97 8.79 -1.11 14.79
N PRO A 98 9.98 -1.59 15.24
CA PRO A 98 10.46 -2.96 15.04
C PRO A 98 9.52 -4.05 15.58
N SER A 99 8.84 -3.83 16.70
CA SER A 99 7.95 -4.84 17.29
C SER A 99 6.78 -5.23 16.36
N ILE A 100 6.33 -4.32 15.49
CA ILE A 100 5.30 -4.64 14.47
C ILE A 100 5.83 -5.68 13.48
N VAL A 101 7.14 -5.63 13.14
CA VAL A 101 7.77 -6.63 12.25
C VAL A 101 7.77 -8.00 12.92
N GLU A 102 8.16 -8.06 14.18
CA GLU A 102 8.19 -9.30 14.96
C GLU A 102 6.80 -9.94 15.02
N ALA A 103 5.76 -9.14 15.37
CA ALA A 103 4.39 -9.60 15.44
C ALA A 103 3.84 -10.11 14.10
N ALA A 104 4.06 -9.36 13.02
CA ALA A 104 3.59 -9.74 11.69
C ALA A 104 4.32 -10.97 11.13
N HIS A 105 5.65 -11.04 11.30
CA HIS A 105 6.45 -12.17 10.84
C HIS A 105 6.15 -13.46 11.60
N ALA A 106 5.83 -13.40 12.89
CA ALA A 106 5.35 -14.54 13.65
C ALA A 106 4.08 -15.17 13.07
N MET A 107 3.28 -14.36 12.34
CA MET A 107 2.06 -14.79 11.64
C MET A 107 2.26 -14.95 10.12
N ASP A 108 3.52 -15.01 9.65
CA ASP A 108 3.92 -15.15 8.23
C ASP A 108 3.32 -14.06 7.32
N ARG A 109 3.32 -12.80 7.79
CA ARG A 109 2.85 -11.63 7.03
C ARG A 109 3.97 -10.63 6.80
N PRO A 110 4.10 -10.07 5.57
CA PRO A 110 5.09 -9.03 5.31
C PRO A 110 4.70 -7.69 5.89
N THR A 111 5.72 -6.88 6.13
CA THR A 111 5.59 -5.53 6.69
C THR A 111 6.14 -4.45 5.77
N MET A 112 5.59 -3.26 5.93
CA MET A 112 6.02 -2.03 5.27
C MET A 112 6.07 -0.92 6.32
N LEU A 113 7.24 -0.73 6.94
CA LEU A 113 7.43 0.32 7.95
C LEU A 113 7.68 1.68 7.30
N GLY A 114 7.11 2.72 7.92
CA GLY A 114 7.25 4.09 7.48
C GLY A 114 8.59 4.70 7.85
N ALA A 115 9.15 5.50 6.95
CA ALA A 115 10.36 6.26 7.12
C ALA A 115 10.27 7.60 6.35
N TYR A 116 10.99 8.60 6.82
CA TYR A 116 11.13 9.89 6.17
C TYR A 116 12.61 10.25 5.94
N THR A 117 13.51 9.63 6.69
CA THR A 117 14.96 9.86 6.64
C THR A 117 15.71 8.58 6.25
N PRO A 118 16.97 8.68 5.75
CA PRO A 118 17.80 7.52 5.46
C PRO A 118 18.03 6.62 6.68
N THR A 119 18.19 7.21 7.86
CA THR A 119 18.39 6.47 9.12
C THR A 119 17.16 5.64 9.46
N GLU A 120 15.95 6.23 9.39
CA GLU A 120 14.71 5.49 9.63
C GLU A 120 14.53 4.37 8.61
N ALA A 121 14.81 4.62 7.32
CA ALA A 121 14.71 3.62 6.27
C ALA A 121 15.63 2.43 6.51
N GLN A 122 16.89 2.69 6.89
CA GLN A 122 17.86 1.64 7.22
C GLN A 122 17.47 0.92 8.52
N THR A 123 17.03 1.62 9.56
CA THR A 123 16.56 1.03 10.81
C THR A 123 15.36 0.10 10.58
N ALA A 124 14.40 0.51 9.73
CA ALA A 124 13.27 -0.33 9.37
C ALA A 124 13.72 -1.60 8.62
N HIS A 125 14.68 -1.48 7.71
CA HIS A 125 15.26 -2.63 7.01
C HIS A 125 15.97 -3.59 7.96
N GLU A 126 16.82 -3.07 8.86
CA GLU A 126 17.54 -3.87 9.86
C GLU A 126 16.61 -4.58 10.84
N ALA A 127 15.45 -3.99 11.13
CA ALA A 127 14.37 -4.63 11.88
C ALA A 127 13.68 -5.76 11.09
N GLY A 128 13.99 -5.93 9.81
CA GLY A 128 13.44 -6.96 8.93
C GLY A 128 12.22 -6.54 8.12
N SER A 129 11.87 -5.24 8.07
CA SER A 129 10.75 -4.78 7.23
C SER A 129 10.97 -5.14 5.77
N ASP A 130 9.98 -5.77 5.14
CA ASP A 130 10.06 -6.28 3.77
C ASP A 130 10.06 -5.15 2.74
N PHE A 131 9.38 -4.06 3.06
CA PHE A 131 9.36 -2.81 2.29
C PHE A 131 9.55 -1.61 3.22
N ILE A 132 9.99 -0.51 2.64
CA ILE A 132 10.09 0.79 3.32
C ILE A 132 9.09 1.76 2.68
N LYS A 133 8.12 2.21 3.47
CA LYS A 133 7.17 3.24 3.07
C LYS A 133 7.80 4.62 3.26
N ILE A 134 8.08 5.32 2.17
CA ILE A 134 8.47 6.74 2.27
C ILE A 134 7.20 7.58 2.31
N PHE A 135 6.96 8.25 3.45
CA PHE A 135 5.74 9.03 3.69
C PHE A 135 5.98 10.23 4.61
N PRO A 136 5.47 11.43 4.24
CA PRO A 136 4.81 11.78 2.98
C PRO A 136 5.82 12.01 1.84
N ALA A 137 5.62 11.36 0.69
CA ALA A 137 6.57 11.43 -0.43
C ALA A 137 6.34 12.63 -1.37
N ASP A 138 5.22 13.34 -1.26
CA ASP A 138 4.90 14.53 -2.04
C ASP A 138 5.87 15.69 -1.79
N THR A 139 6.33 15.83 -0.55
CA THR A 139 7.30 16.87 -0.17
C THR A 139 8.73 16.54 -0.59
N LEU A 140 9.06 15.25 -0.77
CA LEU A 140 10.41 14.76 -1.08
C LEU A 140 10.60 14.53 -2.58
N GLY A 141 9.57 14.06 -3.26
CA GLY A 141 9.57 13.77 -4.69
C GLY A 141 10.40 12.55 -5.12
N PRO A 142 10.34 12.19 -6.43
CA PRO A 142 11.08 11.04 -6.96
C PRO A 142 12.60 11.17 -6.85
N GLY A 143 13.13 12.40 -6.89
CA GLY A 143 14.55 12.66 -6.73
C GLY A 143 15.11 12.18 -5.39
N TYR A 144 14.32 12.27 -4.33
CA TYR A 144 14.70 11.75 -3.02
C TYR A 144 14.84 10.22 -3.03
N ILE A 145 13.89 9.50 -3.65
CA ILE A 145 13.95 8.04 -3.76
C ILE A 145 15.23 7.61 -4.46
N LYS A 146 15.57 8.24 -5.58
CA LYS A 146 16.81 7.97 -6.32
C LYS A 146 18.05 8.24 -5.46
N SER A 147 18.07 9.35 -4.71
CA SER A 147 19.19 9.72 -3.85
C SER A 147 19.34 8.77 -2.65
N LEU A 148 18.22 8.29 -2.10
CA LEU A 148 18.21 7.34 -1.00
C LEU A 148 18.72 5.96 -1.44
N LEU A 149 18.30 5.48 -2.61
CA LEU A 149 18.72 4.19 -3.17
C LEU A 149 20.17 4.17 -3.65
N ALA A 150 20.80 5.31 -3.92
CA ALA A 150 22.20 5.34 -4.34
C ALA A 150 23.16 4.71 -3.31
N PRO A 151 23.13 5.10 -2.02
CA PRO A 151 23.91 4.43 -0.97
C PRO A 151 23.25 3.17 -0.38
N LEU A 152 21.93 3.00 -0.53
CA LEU A 152 21.13 1.94 0.09
C LEU A 152 20.33 1.14 -0.97
N PRO A 153 21.00 0.51 -1.97
CA PRO A 153 20.33 -0.11 -3.12
C PRO A 153 19.55 -1.38 -2.76
N HIS A 154 19.72 -1.91 -1.57
CA HIS A 154 19.01 -3.09 -1.06
C HIS A 154 17.59 -2.79 -0.56
N LEU A 155 17.23 -1.51 -0.37
CA LEU A 155 15.91 -1.13 0.12
C LEU A 155 14.84 -1.30 -0.96
N LYS A 156 13.72 -1.93 -0.60
CA LYS A 156 12.50 -1.99 -1.42
C LYS A 156 11.58 -0.86 -1.01
N ILE A 157 11.58 0.24 -1.76
CA ILE A 157 10.87 1.46 -1.40
C ILE A 157 9.49 1.51 -2.05
N ILE A 158 8.47 1.89 -1.27
CA ILE A 158 7.13 2.21 -1.74
C ILE A 158 6.78 3.64 -1.30
N PRO A 159 6.91 4.62 -2.21
CA PRO A 159 6.52 6.00 -1.92
C PRO A 159 5.01 6.11 -1.77
N THR A 160 4.58 6.92 -0.81
CA THR A 160 3.18 7.22 -0.51
C THR A 160 3.00 8.72 -0.30
N GLY A 161 2.03 9.31 -0.99
CA GLY A 161 1.84 10.76 -1.08
C GLY A 161 2.41 11.33 -2.38
N GLY A 162 1.61 12.16 -3.06
CA GLY A 162 2.00 12.77 -4.33
C GLY A 162 2.09 11.82 -5.54
N VAL A 163 1.76 10.54 -5.36
CA VAL A 163 1.71 9.56 -6.46
C VAL A 163 0.38 9.70 -7.19
N ASN A 164 0.47 10.01 -8.49
CA ASN A 164 -0.67 10.16 -9.40
C ASN A 164 -0.29 9.73 -10.82
N LEU A 165 -1.19 9.88 -11.79
CA LEU A 165 -0.97 9.49 -13.19
C LEU A 165 0.21 10.23 -13.85
N GLU A 166 0.52 11.45 -13.39
CA GLU A 166 1.61 12.28 -13.93
C GLU A 166 2.97 11.91 -13.31
N THR A 167 2.98 11.60 -11.99
CA THR A 167 4.21 11.35 -11.22
C THR A 167 4.60 9.88 -11.18
N MET A 168 3.70 8.95 -11.53
CA MET A 168 3.89 7.49 -11.48
C MET A 168 5.20 7.05 -12.14
N GLU A 169 5.45 7.50 -13.37
CA GLU A 169 6.65 7.13 -14.11
C GLU A 169 7.93 7.60 -13.44
N ALA A 170 7.92 8.83 -12.91
CA ALA A 170 9.09 9.40 -12.25
C ALA A 170 9.45 8.62 -10.97
N PHE A 171 8.45 8.21 -10.17
CA PHE A 171 8.68 7.37 -8.99
C PHE A 171 9.20 5.97 -9.35
N LEU A 172 8.63 5.32 -10.36
CA LEU A 172 9.11 4.01 -10.83
C LEU A 172 10.53 4.10 -11.40
N SER A 173 10.80 5.12 -12.22
CA SER A 173 12.16 5.38 -12.78
C SER A 173 13.19 5.66 -11.68
N ALA A 174 12.77 6.18 -10.53
CA ALA A 174 13.64 6.41 -9.38
C ALA A 174 14.00 5.13 -8.62
N GLY A 175 13.40 3.97 -8.96
CA GLY A 175 13.67 2.66 -8.36
C GLY A 175 12.65 2.22 -7.32
N SER A 176 11.44 2.79 -7.29
CA SER A 176 10.37 2.32 -6.40
C SER A 176 9.94 0.90 -6.75
N ALA A 177 9.78 0.04 -5.75
CA ALA A 177 9.34 -1.36 -5.92
C ALA A 177 7.85 -1.48 -6.25
N ALA A 178 7.05 -0.58 -5.71
CA ALA A 178 5.63 -0.38 -5.99
C ALA A 178 5.24 1.04 -5.57
N LEU A 179 3.97 1.42 -5.72
CA LEU A 179 3.47 2.77 -5.50
C LEU A 179 2.27 2.77 -4.55
N GLY A 180 2.31 3.57 -3.49
CA GLY A 180 1.16 3.83 -2.61
C GLY A 180 0.32 4.98 -3.14
N VAL A 181 -0.89 4.70 -3.62
CA VAL A 181 -1.78 5.69 -4.22
C VAL A 181 -3.01 5.92 -3.34
N GLY A 182 -3.14 7.13 -2.79
CA GLY A 182 -4.25 7.52 -1.91
C GLY A 182 -5.21 8.49 -2.59
N SER A 183 -5.20 9.75 -2.15
CA SER A 183 -6.16 10.79 -2.53
C SER A 183 -6.26 11.09 -4.04
N ALA A 184 -5.21 10.82 -4.80
CA ALA A 184 -5.22 11.02 -6.25
C ALA A 184 -6.11 9.97 -6.96
N LEU A 185 -6.22 8.75 -6.41
CA LEU A 185 -7.13 7.70 -6.88
C LEU A 185 -8.49 7.82 -6.19
N LEU A 186 -8.51 8.04 -4.88
CA LEU A 186 -9.72 8.17 -4.07
C LEU A 186 -10.11 9.64 -3.92
N LYS A 187 -10.51 10.26 -5.04
CA LYS A 187 -10.91 11.66 -5.06
C LYS A 187 -12.08 11.90 -4.10
N LYS A 188 -11.93 12.90 -3.24
CA LYS A 188 -12.88 13.19 -2.16
C LYS A 188 -14.33 13.37 -2.67
N GLU A 189 -14.49 14.05 -3.79
CA GLU A 189 -15.79 14.30 -4.43
C GLU A 189 -16.43 13.01 -4.96
N VAL A 190 -15.65 12.09 -5.55
CA VAL A 190 -16.12 10.79 -6.07
C VAL A 190 -16.56 9.88 -4.93
N VAL A 191 -15.73 9.80 -3.87
CA VAL A 191 -16.02 8.99 -2.69
C VAL A 191 -17.23 9.55 -1.92
N ALA A 192 -17.31 10.86 -1.71
CA ALA A 192 -18.44 11.48 -1.01
C ALA A 192 -19.77 11.35 -1.75
N ALA A 193 -19.74 11.30 -3.08
CA ALA A 193 -20.91 11.05 -3.92
C ALA A 193 -21.24 9.55 -4.08
N GLU A 194 -20.44 8.65 -3.47
CA GLU A 194 -20.54 7.21 -3.63
C GLU A 194 -20.55 6.76 -5.12
N ASN A 195 -19.86 7.53 -5.97
CA ASN A 195 -19.80 7.26 -7.40
C ASN A 195 -18.75 6.18 -7.71
N TRP A 196 -19.09 4.95 -7.39
CA TRP A 196 -18.23 3.78 -7.57
C TRP A 196 -17.92 3.47 -9.04
N GLY A 197 -18.80 3.94 -9.96
CA GLY A 197 -18.57 3.83 -11.41
C GLY A 197 -17.37 4.66 -11.86
N ASP A 198 -17.30 5.93 -11.45
CA ASP A 198 -16.18 6.81 -11.76
C ASP A 198 -14.88 6.36 -11.07
N LEU A 199 -14.99 5.82 -9.85
CA LEU A 199 -13.85 5.24 -9.16
C LEU A 199 -13.26 4.05 -9.93
N LYS A 200 -14.14 3.14 -10.41
CA LYS A 200 -13.72 2.03 -11.28
C LYS A 200 -12.99 2.52 -12.53
N LEU A 201 -13.56 3.50 -13.23
CA LEU A 201 -12.93 4.07 -14.44
C LEU A 201 -11.57 4.68 -14.14
N LEU A 202 -11.43 5.41 -13.03
CA LEU A 202 -10.16 5.98 -12.62
C LEU A 202 -9.15 4.87 -12.25
N ALA A 203 -9.58 3.81 -11.57
CA ALA A 203 -8.74 2.66 -11.27
C ALA A 203 -8.22 1.98 -12.56
N CYS A 204 -9.07 1.82 -13.59
CA CYS A 204 -8.63 1.34 -14.90
C CYS A 204 -7.51 2.22 -15.48
N GLN A 205 -7.68 3.56 -15.45
CA GLN A 205 -6.66 4.49 -15.96
C GLN A 205 -5.31 4.32 -15.25
N TYR A 206 -5.33 4.09 -13.91
CA TYR A 206 -4.10 3.83 -13.15
C TYR A 206 -3.44 2.51 -13.55
N CYS A 207 -4.21 1.46 -13.75
CA CYS A 207 -3.70 0.16 -14.18
C CYS A 207 -3.13 0.22 -15.61
N ASP A 208 -3.83 0.88 -16.54
CA ASP A 208 -3.37 1.05 -17.92
C ASP A 208 -2.07 1.87 -17.96
N LYS A 209 -2.02 2.97 -17.19
CA LYS A 209 -0.81 3.80 -17.08
C LYS A 209 0.36 3.02 -16.48
N LEU A 210 0.11 2.23 -15.44
CA LEU A 210 1.15 1.38 -14.85
C LEU A 210 1.72 0.39 -15.87
N ALA A 211 0.86 -0.29 -16.64
CA ALA A 211 1.27 -1.25 -17.66
C ALA A 211 2.12 -0.58 -18.77
N GLU A 212 1.70 0.61 -19.24
CA GLU A 212 2.46 1.42 -20.18
C GLU A 212 3.86 1.75 -19.64
N VAL A 213 3.92 2.25 -18.39
CA VAL A 213 5.17 2.66 -17.76
C VAL A 213 6.08 1.47 -17.51
N LYS A 214 5.56 0.35 -16.98
CA LYS A 214 6.36 -0.88 -16.76
C LYS A 214 6.97 -1.37 -18.07
N THR A 215 6.20 -1.39 -19.17
CA THR A 215 6.69 -1.78 -20.49
C THR A 215 7.82 -0.87 -20.97
N ARG A 216 7.68 0.45 -20.81
CA ARG A 216 8.69 1.45 -21.24
C ARG A 216 9.98 1.34 -20.42
N LEU A 217 9.86 1.10 -19.12
CA LEU A 217 10.99 0.98 -18.19
C LEU A 217 11.61 -0.44 -18.17
N ARG A 218 10.96 -1.43 -18.80
CA ARG A 218 11.35 -2.85 -18.80
C ARG A 218 11.39 -3.47 -17.38
N LEU A 219 10.40 -3.11 -16.57
CA LEU A 219 10.21 -3.61 -15.21
C LEU A 219 9.36 -4.88 -15.19
#